data_d05b1f0de345fdc57621d09777de00ba
#
_entry.id   d05b1f0de345fdc57621d09777de00ba
#
_cell.length_a   1.000
_cell.length_b   1.000
_cell.length_c   1.000
_cell.angle_alpha   90.00
_cell.angle_beta   90.00
_cell.angle_gamma   90.00
#
_symmetry.space_group_name_H-M   'P 1'
#
loop_
_entity.id
_entity.type
_entity.pdbx_description
1 polymer ?
#
loop_
_entity_poly.entity_id
_entity_poly.type
_entity_poly.pdbx_seq_one_letter_code
_entity_poly.pdbx_strand_id
1 'polypeptide(L)'
;VPMLLSQVSACNFDSIYYQKSIITAFKEAGFQTAFFSNQRYNHSFIDFFGMEADTYDFIKEDSQDFKYNPSDDELLKLVEKELAKENRKQFIVLHTYGSHFNYRERYPENHAFFLPDFPVDAEVKYKDNLVNAYNNSIRYTDDFLARVIHLLKEQKVDAAMLYTSV
;
A
#
# COMPACT_ATOMS: atom_id res chain seq x y z
N VAL A 1 8.74 4.87 4.75
CA VAL A 1 7.74 5.79 4.15
C VAL A 1 8.30 7.21 4.00
N PRO A 2 8.88 7.89 5.02
CA PRO A 2 9.34 9.28 4.89
C PRO A 2 10.30 9.50 3.71
N MET A 3 11.33 8.67 3.57
CA MET A 3 12.35 8.81 2.52
C MET A 3 11.83 8.55 1.09
N LEU A 4 10.64 7.94 0.95
CA LEU A 4 9.99 7.74 -0.35
C LEU A 4 9.11 8.93 -0.72
N LEU A 5 8.46 9.52 0.28
CA LEU A 5 7.45 10.55 0.05
C LEU A 5 8.01 11.98 0.22
N SER A 6 9.23 12.13 0.73
CA SER A 6 9.87 13.44 0.93
C SER A 6 11.37 13.38 0.62
N GLN A 7 12.04 14.53 0.70
CA GLN A 7 13.49 14.63 0.46
C GLN A 7 14.33 14.35 1.72
N VAL A 8 13.74 13.80 2.78
CA VAL A 8 14.50 13.46 3.98
C VAL A 8 15.34 12.21 3.78
N SER A 9 16.44 12.17 4.50
CA SER A 9 17.34 11.03 4.60
C SER A 9 17.66 10.74 6.08
N ALA A 10 18.42 9.70 6.35
CA ALA A 10 18.88 9.43 7.71
C ALA A 10 19.74 10.57 8.29
N CYS A 11 20.40 11.36 7.43
CA CYS A 11 21.30 12.45 7.85
C CYS A 11 20.57 13.77 8.13
N ASN A 12 19.34 13.96 7.62
CA ASN A 12 18.58 15.20 7.76
C ASN A 12 17.13 14.96 8.19
N PHE A 13 16.87 13.91 8.92
CA PHE A 13 15.51 13.48 9.27
C PHE A 13 14.71 14.54 10.02
N ASP A 14 15.36 15.35 10.84
CA ASP A 14 14.72 16.45 11.57
C ASP A 14 14.07 17.49 10.66
N SER A 15 14.45 17.54 9.39
CA SER A 15 13.84 18.45 8.41
C SER A 15 12.48 18.00 7.89
N ILE A 16 11.97 16.82 8.29
CA ILE A 16 10.70 16.23 7.81
C ILE A 16 9.51 17.19 7.96
N TYR A 17 9.48 17.97 9.03
CA TYR A 17 8.38 18.89 9.31
C TYR A 17 8.43 20.19 8.50
N TYR A 18 9.53 20.44 7.79
CA TYR A 18 9.77 21.67 7.02
C TYR A 18 9.88 21.42 5.52
N GLN A 19 9.86 20.17 5.10
CA GLN A 19 9.97 19.79 3.70
C GLN A 19 8.61 19.38 3.14
N LYS A 20 8.37 19.78 1.89
CA LYS A 20 7.18 19.32 1.16
C LYS A 20 7.33 17.86 0.79
N SER A 21 6.25 17.11 0.96
CA SER A 21 6.14 15.76 0.40
C SER A 21 5.84 15.79 -1.10
N ILE A 22 5.98 14.63 -1.74
CA ILE A 22 5.54 14.47 -3.12
C ILE A 22 4.02 14.69 -3.26
N ILE A 23 3.23 14.37 -2.22
CA ILE A 23 1.77 14.59 -2.21
C ILE A 23 1.48 16.09 -2.29
N THR A 24 2.11 16.90 -1.43
CA THR A 24 1.97 18.34 -1.46
C THR A 24 2.45 18.93 -2.79
N ALA A 25 3.55 18.42 -3.37
CA ALA A 25 4.05 18.88 -4.66
C ALA A 25 3.04 18.65 -5.81
N PHE A 26 2.41 17.47 -5.87
CA PHE A 26 1.38 17.20 -6.85
C PHE A 26 0.11 18.03 -6.62
N LYS A 27 -0.28 18.24 -5.37
CA LYS A 27 -1.41 19.10 -5.00
C LYS A 27 -1.19 20.55 -5.48
N GLU A 28 -0.03 21.11 -5.25
CA GLU A 28 0.35 22.45 -5.75
C GLU A 28 0.41 22.51 -7.28
N ALA A 29 0.73 21.40 -7.94
CA ALA A 29 0.67 21.28 -9.40
C ALA A 29 -0.77 21.11 -9.96
N GLY A 30 -1.79 21.18 -9.10
CA GLY A 30 -3.20 21.12 -9.49
C GLY A 30 -3.76 19.71 -9.68
N PHE A 31 -3.11 18.70 -9.10
CA PHE A 31 -3.65 17.35 -9.04
C PHE A 31 -4.61 17.19 -7.85
N GLN A 32 -5.67 16.43 -8.04
CA GLN A 32 -6.42 15.85 -6.93
C GLN A 32 -5.56 14.73 -6.32
N THR A 33 -5.30 14.80 -5.03
CA THR A 33 -4.42 13.84 -4.35
C THR A 33 -5.21 12.87 -3.50
N ALA A 34 -4.83 11.59 -3.52
CA ALA A 34 -5.41 10.56 -2.66
C ALA A 34 -4.32 9.69 -2.03
N PHE A 35 -4.53 9.28 -0.77
CA PHE A 35 -3.67 8.38 -0.05
C PHE A 35 -4.50 7.28 0.62
N PHE A 36 -4.31 6.03 0.18
CA PHE A 36 -5.02 4.88 0.72
C PHE A 36 -4.04 3.89 1.32
N SER A 37 -4.26 3.52 2.59
CA SER A 37 -3.37 2.64 3.32
C SER A 37 -4.10 1.43 3.89
N ASN A 38 -3.52 0.25 3.69
CA ASN A 38 -3.91 -0.98 4.38
C ASN A 38 -3.09 -1.20 5.67
N GLN A 39 -2.53 -0.16 6.23
CA GLN A 39 -1.82 -0.22 7.50
C GLN A 39 -2.40 0.78 8.50
N ARG A 40 -2.37 0.41 9.79
CA ARG A 40 -2.77 1.31 10.87
C ARG A 40 -1.78 2.45 11.04
N TYR A 41 -2.24 3.51 11.68
CA TYR A 41 -1.36 4.52 12.23
C TYR A 41 -0.29 3.85 13.08
N ASN A 42 0.93 4.20 12.80
CA ASN A 42 2.07 3.80 13.59
C ASN A 42 3.09 4.94 13.56
N HIS A 43 4.14 4.81 14.33
CA HIS A 43 5.20 5.82 14.38
C HIS A 43 6.06 5.92 13.09
N SER A 44 5.57 5.41 11.96
CA SER A 44 6.24 5.45 10.65
C SER A 44 5.83 6.65 9.78
N PHE A 45 5.09 7.61 10.32
CA PHE A 45 4.61 8.81 9.62
C PHE A 45 3.63 8.54 8.46
N ILE A 46 2.93 7.41 8.49
CA ILE A 46 1.93 7.07 7.45
C ILE A 46 0.78 8.07 7.48
N ASP A 47 0.26 8.34 8.67
CA ASP A 47 -0.79 9.33 8.93
C ASP A 47 -0.34 10.75 8.60
N PHE A 48 0.88 11.13 8.98
CA PHE A 48 1.45 12.44 8.70
C PHE A 48 1.41 12.77 7.20
N PHE A 49 1.86 11.85 6.35
CA PHE A 49 1.82 12.04 4.90
C PHE A 49 0.42 11.81 4.31
N GLY A 50 -0.31 10.83 4.82
CA GLY A 50 -1.65 10.53 4.31
C GLY A 50 -2.61 11.71 4.44
N MET A 51 -2.56 12.41 5.57
CA MET A 51 -3.42 13.57 5.85
C MET A 51 -3.08 14.82 5.00
N GLU A 52 -1.95 14.83 4.27
CA GLU A 52 -1.68 15.88 3.30
C GLU A 52 -2.54 15.77 2.04
N ALA A 53 -3.04 14.56 1.73
CA ALA A 53 -3.86 14.32 0.56
C ALA A 53 -5.27 14.93 0.70
N ASP A 54 -5.92 15.24 -0.43
CA ASP A 54 -7.30 15.74 -0.45
C ASP A 54 -8.31 14.67 -0.03
N THR A 55 -8.00 13.41 -0.32
CA THR A 55 -8.76 12.23 0.12
C THR A 55 -7.79 11.24 0.75
N TYR A 56 -8.10 10.72 1.91
CA TYR A 56 -7.32 9.64 2.53
C TYR A 56 -8.22 8.64 3.22
N ASP A 57 -7.73 7.39 3.31
CA ASP A 57 -8.41 6.31 4.01
C ASP A 57 -7.35 5.33 4.57
N PHE A 58 -7.56 4.92 5.82
CA PHE A 58 -6.72 3.96 6.52
C PHE A 58 -7.60 2.78 6.93
N ILE A 59 -7.71 1.79 6.07
CA ILE A 59 -8.69 0.70 6.17
C ILE A 59 -8.70 0.00 7.54
N LYS A 60 -7.54 -0.11 8.18
CA LYS A 60 -7.45 -0.77 9.50
C LYS A 60 -7.91 0.09 10.68
N GLU A 61 -7.95 1.40 10.55
CA GLU A 61 -8.33 2.28 11.67
C GLU A 61 -9.82 2.23 11.97
N ASP A 62 -10.65 1.96 10.98
CA ASP A 62 -12.10 1.85 11.14
C ASP A 62 -12.54 0.57 11.87
N SER A 63 -11.63 -0.40 12.05
CA SER A 63 -11.91 -1.64 12.73
C SER A 63 -11.52 -1.59 14.21
N GLN A 64 -12.49 -1.79 15.09
CA GLN A 64 -12.25 -2.02 16.53
C GLN A 64 -11.66 -3.42 16.81
N ASP A 65 -11.68 -4.32 15.80
CA ASP A 65 -11.11 -5.65 15.92
C ASP A 65 -9.62 -5.64 15.60
N PHE A 66 -8.78 -5.82 16.61
CA PHE A 66 -7.32 -5.94 16.46
C PHE A 66 -6.90 -7.15 15.63
N LYS A 67 -7.77 -8.15 15.47
CA LYS A 67 -7.54 -9.32 14.62
C LYS A 67 -7.93 -9.08 13.17
N TYR A 68 -8.66 -8.00 12.89
CA TYR A 68 -9.02 -7.66 11.52
C TYR A 68 -7.77 -7.34 10.71
N ASN A 69 -7.53 -8.17 9.72
CA ASN A 69 -6.38 -8.06 8.82
C ASN A 69 -6.86 -8.06 7.36
N PRO A 70 -7.38 -6.92 6.87
CA PRO A 70 -7.90 -6.84 5.52
C PRO A 70 -6.79 -7.11 4.51
N SER A 71 -7.15 -7.74 3.41
CA SER A 71 -6.26 -7.92 2.28
C SER A 71 -6.03 -6.59 1.54
N ASP A 72 -4.95 -6.49 0.77
CA ASP A 72 -4.70 -5.30 -0.06
C ASP A 72 -5.79 -5.07 -1.13
N ASP A 73 -6.64 -6.08 -1.40
CA ASP A 73 -7.79 -5.97 -2.30
C ASP A 73 -8.81 -4.91 -1.88
N GLU A 74 -8.91 -4.61 -0.60
CA GLU A 74 -9.80 -3.55 -0.15
C GLU A 74 -9.39 -2.17 -0.69
N LEU A 75 -8.10 -1.97 -0.99
CA LEU A 75 -7.61 -0.75 -1.63
C LEU A 75 -8.16 -0.57 -3.05
N LEU A 76 -8.44 -1.67 -3.77
CA LEU A 76 -8.99 -1.59 -5.14
C LEU A 76 -10.32 -0.84 -5.18
N LYS A 77 -11.19 -1.08 -4.21
CA LYS A 77 -12.49 -0.38 -4.10
C LYS A 77 -12.31 1.14 -3.93
N LEU A 78 -11.29 1.54 -3.16
CA LEU A 78 -10.97 2.95 -2.95
C LEU A 78 -10.41 3.58 -4.23
N VAL A 79 -9.56 2.85 -4.96
CA VAL A 79 -9.03 3.28 -6.26
C VAL A 79 -10.16 3.45 -7.26
N GLU A 80 -11.06 2.47 -7.42
CA GLU A 80 -12.23 2.54 -8.30
C GLU A 80 -13.09 3.79 -8.03
N LYS A 81 -13.39 4.01 -6.74
CA LYS A 81 -14.15 5.18 -6.29
C LYS A 81 -13.43 6.49 -6.60
N GLU A 82 -12.11 6.54 -6.44
CA GLU A 82 -11.32 7.74 -6.71
C GLU A 82 -11.25 8.01 -8.23
N LEU A 83 -10.99 6.98 -9.04
CA LEU A 83 -10.92 7.07 -10.50
C LEU A 83 -12.26 7.46 -11.13
N ALA A 84 -13.39 7.13 -10.49
CA ALA A 84 -14.72 7.53 -10.96
C ALA A 84 -15.00 9.04 -10.80
N LYS A 85 -14.17 9.79 -10.12
CA LYS A 85 -14.32 11.26 -10.02
C LYS A 85 -13.92 11.91 -11.33
N GLU A 86 -14.87 12.64 -11.94
CA GLU A 86 -14.73 13.19 -13.29
C GLU A 86 -13.62 14.24 -13.45
N ASN A 87 -12.95 14.18 -14.60
CA ASN A 87 -12.15 15.24 -15.24
C ASN A 87 -11.04 15.91 -14.41
N ARG A 88 -10.31 15.15 -13.59
CA ARG A 88 -9.20 15.71 -12.80
C ARG A 88 -7.90 14.94 -13.03
N LYS A 89 -6.82 15.69 -13.09
CA LYS A 89 -5.48 15.08 -12.91
C LYS A 89 -5.41 14.50 -11.51
N GLN A 90 -5.12 13.22 -11.37
CA GLN A 90 -5.10 12.53 -10.09
C GLN A 90 -3.70 12.04 -9.76
N PHE A 91 -3.30 12.14 -8.51
CA PHE A 91 -2.12 11.51 -7.94
C PHE A 91 -2.56 10.64 -6.77
N ILE A 92 -2.45 9.33 -6.92
CA ILE A 92 -2.93 8.36 -5.94
C ILE A 92 -1.74 7.59 -5.38
N VAL A 93 -1.61 7.57 -4.06
CA VAL A 93 -0.65 6.75 -3.33
C VAL A 93 -1.37 5.55 -2.73
N LEU A 94 -0.92 4.35 -3.07
CA LEU A 94 -1.40 3.09 -2.47
C LEU A 94 -0.31 2.55 -1.55
N HIS A 95 -0.59 2.54 -0.26
CA HIS A 95 0.29 2.01 0.76
C HIS A 95 -0.20 0.63 1.18
N THR A 96 0.32 -0.39 0.50
CA THR A 96 -0.04 -1.80 0.70
C THR A 96 0.66 -2.39 1.93
N TYR A 97 0.14 -3.50 2.41
CA TYR A 97 0.87 -4.35 3.34
C TYR A 97 1.90 -5.21 2.60
N GLY A 98 1.55 -5.62 1.38
CA GLY A 98 2.43 -6.38 0.51
C GLY A 98 2.94 -7.67 1.14
N SER A 99 4.22 -7.96 0.94
CA SER A 99 4.88 -9.17 1.46
C SER A 99 5.58 -8.94 2.82
N HIS A 100 4.99 -8.11 3.70
CA HIS A 100 5.51 -7.92 5.04
C HIS A 100 5.29 -9.17 5.92
N PHE A 101 6.23 -9.50 6.78
CA PHE A 101 6.07 -10.57 7.77
C PHE A 101 4.91 -10.26 8.74
N ASN A 102 4.02 -11.19 9.12
CA ASN A 102 3.96 -12.63 8.82
C ASN A 102 3.35 -12.89 7.44
N TYR A 103 4.08 -13.56 6.56
CA TYR A 103 3.72 -13.73 5.15
C TYR A 103 2.38 -14.42 4.94
N ARG A 104 2.04 -15.46 5.74
CA ARG A 104 0.77 -16.21 5.59
C ARG A 104 -0.46 -15.35 5.78
N GLU A 105 -0.35 -14.26 6.50
CA GLU A 105 -1.44 -13.32 6.75
C GLU A 105 -1.65 -12.32 5.60
N ARG A 106 -0.82 -12.37 4.57
CA ARG A 106 -0.84 -11.35 3.50
C ARG A 106 -1.73 -11.70 2.33
N TYR A 107 -2.21 -12.93 2.23
CA TYR A 107 -3.04 -13.41 1.13
C TYR A 107 -4.18 -14.30 1.63
N PRO A 108 -5.33 -14.33 0.92
CA PRO A 108 -6.44 -15.20 1.26
C PRO A 108 -6.16 -16.65 0.86
N GLU A 109 -6.93 -17.59 1.42
CA GLU A 109 -6.74 -19.03 1.25
C GLU A 109 -6.70 -19.48 -0.22
N ASN A 110 -7.51 -18.88 -1.07
CA ASN A 110 -7.54 -19.19 -2.50
C ASN A 110 -6.29 -18.75 -3.27
N HIS A 111 -5.37 -18.05 -2.63
CA HIS A 111 -4.03 -17.68 -3.18
C HIS A 111 -2.90 -18.49 -2.57
N ALA A 112 -3.19 -19.54 -1.81
CA ALA A 112 -2.21 -20.48 -1.27
C ALA A 112 -1.85 -21.55 -2.32
N PHE A 113 -0.88 -21.25 -3.18
CA PHE A 113 -0.42 -22.15 -4.24
C PHE A 113 0.73 -23.05 -3.81
N PHE A 114 1.65 -22.54 -3.02
CA PHE A 114 2.82 -23.25 -2.53
C PHE A 114 2.52 -23.72 -1.11
N LEU A 115 2.56 -25.04 -0.89
CA LEU A 115 2.19 -25.69 0.37
C LEU A 115 3.32 -26.61 0.87
N PRO A 116 3.45 -26.82 2.18
CA PRO A 116 2.68 -26.21 3.25
C PRO A 116 3.06 -24.74 3.50
N ASP A 117 2.11 -23.91 3.94
CA ASP A 117 2.26 -22.48 4.15
C ASP A 117 1.62 -21.96 5.44
N PHE A 118 1.30 -22.84 6.38
CA PHE A 118 0.64 -22.44 7.63
C PHE A 118 1.47 -21.42 8.43
N PRO A 119 0.82 -20.57 9.25
CA PRO A 119 1.51 -19.55 10.05
C PRO A 119 2.54 -20.19 11.00
N VAL A 120 3.76 -19.68 10.97
CA VAL A 120 4.88 -20.17 11.79
C VAL A 120 5.78 -19.03 12.22
N ASP A 121 6.48 -19.24 13.31
CA ASP A 121 7.59 -18.40 13.72
C ASP A 121 8.80 -18.58 12.78
N ALA A 122 9.68 -17.57 12.74
CA ALA A 122 10.88 -17.59 11.90
C ALA A 122 11.97 -18.53 12.47
N GLU A 123 11.66 -19.83 12.55
CA GLU A 123 12.59 -20.87 12.97
C GLU A 123 13.04 -21.73 11.78
N VAL A 124 14.30 -22.21 11.83
CA VAL A 124 14.91 -23.01 10.75
C VAL A 124 14.08 -24.26 10.40
N LYS A 125 13.45 -24.89 11.40
CA LYS A 125 12.60 -26.09 11.20
C LYS A 125 11.36 -25.83 10.32
N TYR A 126 10.96 -24.56 10.19
CA TYR A 126 9.78 -24.14 9.39
C TYR A 126 10.19 -23.44 8.10
N LYS A 127 11.43 -23.58 7.66
CA LYS A 127 11.96 -22.90 6.48
C LYS A 127 11.06 -23.05 5.24
N ASP A 128 10.61 -24.26 4.96
CA ASP A 128 9.80 -24.52 3.75
C ASP A 128 8.44 -23.83 3.83
N ASN A 129 7.79 -23.83 4.99
CA ASN A 129 6.56 -23.08 5.21
C ASN A 129 6.75 -21.57 5.01
N LEU A 130 7.84 -21.02 5.54
CA LEU A 130 8.14 -19.59 5.40
C LEU A 130 8.41 -19.21 3.95
N VAL A 131 9.20 -20.03 3.23
CA VAL A 131 9.48 -19.82 1.80
C VAL A 131 8.20 -19.91 0.98
N ASN A 132 7.36 -20.91 1.21
CA ASN A 132 6.10 -21.08 0.51
C ASN A 132 5.14 -19.91 0.79
N ALA A 133 4.99 -19.52 2.06
CA ALA A 133 4.16 -18.37 2.43
C ALA A 133 4.69 -17.06 1.83
N TYR A 134 6.01 -16.86 1.80
CA TYR A 134 6.63 -15.72 1.13
C TYR A 134 6.34 -15.71 -0.36
N ASN A 135 6.53 -16.84 -1.06
CA ASN A 135 6.25 -16.95 -2.49
C ASN A 135 4.77 -16.69 -2.82
N ASN A 136 3.85 -17.18 -1.98
CA ASN A 136 2.43 -16.90 -2.11
C ASN A 136 2.13 -15.40 -1.93
N SER A 137 2.76 -14.75 -0.96
CA SER A 137 2.57 -13.31 -0.73
C SER A 137 3.08 -12.45 -1.89
N ILE A 138 4.24 -12.80 -2.49
CA ILE A 138 4.75 -12.13 -3.70
C ILE A 138 3.79 -12.31 -4.87
N ARG A 139 3.30 -13.53 -5.10
CA ARG A 139 2.33 -13.83 -6.16
C ARG A 139 1.03 -13.05 -5.99
N TYR A 140 0.56 -12.93 -4.76
CA TYR A 140 -0.64 -12.15 -4.45
C TYR A 140 -0.41 -10.66 -4.70
N THR A 141 0.75 -10.12 -4.32
CA THR A 141 1.12 -8.73 -4.63
C THR A 141 1.16 -8.48 -6.13
N ASP A 142 1.72 -9.40 -6.92
CA ASP A 142 1.75 -9.32 -8.38
C ASP A 142 0.32 -9.29 -8.98
N ASP A 143 -0.57 -10.17 -8.51
CA ASP A 143 -1.98 -10.19 -8.90
C ASP A 143 -2.70 -8.88 -8.53
N PHE A 144 -2.46 -8.35 -7.34
CA PHE A 144 -2.99 -7.04 -6.93
C PHE A 144 -2.53 -5.93 -7.89
N LEU A 145 -1.24 -5.86 -8.21
CA LEU A 145 -0.69 -4.87 -9.14
C LEU A 145 -1.28 -5.01 -10.54
N ALA A 146 -1.46 -6.24 -11.02
CA ALA A 146 -2.10 -6.51 -12.31
C ALA A 146 -3.53 -5.97 -12.35
N ARG A 147 -4.30 -6.12 -11.26
CA ARG A 147 -5.65 -5.57 -11.14
C ARG A 147 -5.67 -4.03 -11.10
N VAL A 148 -4.72 -3.40 -10.41
CA VAL A 148 -4.58 -1.93 -10.45
C VAL A 148 -4.29 -1.45 -11.88
N ILE A 149 -3.38 -2.12 -12.59
CA ILE A 149 -3.07 -1.80 -14.00
C ILE A 149 -4.31 -1.98 -14.88
N HIS A 150 -5.10 -3.01 -14.65
CA HIS A 150 -6.34 -3.23 -15.39
C HIS A 150 -7.34 -2.10 -15.19
N LEU A 151 -7.57 -1.69 -13.94
CA LEU A 151 -8.42 -0.54 -13.61
C LEU A 151 -7.97 0.74 -14.32
N LEU A 152 -6.66 1.03 -14.32
CA LEU A 152 -6.12 2.20 -15.00
C LEU A 152 -6.36 2.13 -16.53
N LYS A 153 -6.20 0.96 -17.14
CA LYS A 153 -6.46 0.77 -18.59
C LYS A 153 -7.93 0.94 -18.96
N GLU A 154 -8.84 0.53 -18.08
CA GLU A 154 -10.29 0.69 -18.32
C GLU A 154 -10.72 2.15 -18.32
N GLN A 155 -10.03 3.03 -17.61
CA GLN A 155 -10.32 4.45 -17.59
C GLN A 155 -10.05 5.16 -18.94
N LYS A 156 -9.26 4.56 -19.85
CA LYS A 156 -8.90 5.11 -21.17
C LYS A 156 -8.29 6.53 -21.09
N VAL A 157 -7.52 6.78 -20.05
CA VAL A 157 -6.77 8.02 -19.81
C VAL A 157 -5.28 7.72 -19.77
N ASP A 158 -4.46 8.73 -19.99
CA ASP A 158 -3.02 8.60 -19.82
C ASP A 158 -2.71 8.42 -18.34
N ALA A 159 -2.10 7.28 -18.01
CA ALA A 159 -1.74 6.92 -16.65
C ALA A 159 -0.32 6.39 -16.57
N ALA A 160 0.35 6.66 -15.45
CA ALA A 160 1.62 6.06 -15.11
C ALA A 160 1.53 5.45 -13.71
N MET A 161 2.17 4.30 -13.51
CA MET A 161 2.28 3.64 -12.22
C MET A 161 3.74 3.43 -11.87
N LEU A 162 4.11 3.82 -10.65
CA LEU A 162 5.40 3.52 -10.06
C LEU A 162 5.19 2.57 -8.88
N TYR A 163 5.82 1.40 -8.93
CA TYR A 163 5.86 0.48 -7.80
C TYR A 163 7.23 0.53 -7.14
N THR A 164 7.26 0.57 -5.82
CA THR A 164 8.47 0.48 -5.03
C THR A 164 8.26 -0.41 -3.81
N SER A 165 9.26 -1.16 -3.44
CA SER A 165 9.31 -2.01 -2.24
C SER A 165 10.46 -1.53 -1.35
N VAL A 166 10.25 -1.54 -0.04
CA VAL A 166 11.23 -1.22 1.01
C VAL A 166 11.41 -2.38 1.96
#